data_b03ce6e7f4ff48c17f55e8c915a636f3
#
_entry.id   b03ce6e7f4ff48c17f55e8c915a636f3
#
_cell.length_a   1.000
_cell.length_b   1.000
_cell.length_c   1.000
_cell.angle_alpha   90.00
_cell.angle_beta   90.00
_cell.angle_gamma   90.00
#
_symmetry.space_group_name_H-M   'P 1'
#
loop_
_entity.id
_entity.type
_entity.pdbx_description
1 polymer ?
#
loop_
_entity_poly.entity_id
_entity_poly.type
_entity_poly.pdbx_seq_one_letter_code
_entity_poly.pdbx_strand_id
1 'polypeptide(L)'
;YAQLFDLMDTDGKVVSVDIEKLHDLSHPRVTYLVGSSASEEIASQIRKMAAEANGPVLVILDSDHSEEHVAKELELYAPLTTVGSYCLVQDGIIDELFMFRKGRPGPLSALEKYLAHHPEFEIDHERCERFLITHHPKGWLKRIK
;
A
#
# COMPACT_ATOMS: atom_id res chain seq x y z
N TYR A 1 -5.91 11.22 5.16
CA TYR A 1 -5.83 10.43 6.40
C TYR A 1 -5.46 11.31 7.61
N ALA A 2 -4.44 12.18 7.53
CA ALA A 2 -4.03 13.00 8.68
C ALA A 2 -5.17 13.85 9.27
N GLN A 3 -5.94 14.53 8.42
CA GLN A 3 -7.13 15.28 8.83
C GLN A 3 -8.23 14.38 9.42
N LEU A 4 -8.37 13.15 8.91
CA LEU A 4 -9.31 12.19 9.46
C LEU A 4 -8.90 11.80 10.89
N PHE A 5 -7.60 11.59 11.14
CA PHE A 5 -7.10 11.32 12.48
C PHE A 5 -7.33 12.49 13.45
N ASP A 6 -7.23 13.73 12.97
CA ASP A 6 -7.58 14.91 13.77
C ASP A 6 -9.08 14.93 14.13
N LEU A 7 -9.95 14.65 13.14
CA LEU A 7 -11.41 14.60 13.36
C LEU A 7 -11.84 13.47 14.30
N MET A 8 -11.10 12.35 14.29
CA MET A 8 -11.36 11.19 15.14
C MET A 8 -10.69 11.30 16.52
N ASP A 9 -9.95 12.38 16.78
CA ASP A 9 -9.17 12.60 18.01
C ASP A 9 -8.27 11.40 18.37
N THR A 10 -7.51 10.92 17.39
CA THR A 10 -6.58 9.79 17.54
C THR A 10 -5.13 10.22 17.36
N ASP A 11 -4.19 9.41 17.85
CA ASP A 11 -2.74 9.64 17.68
C ASP A 11 -2.18 9.11 16.35
N GLY A 12 -3.04 8.80 15.38
CA GLY A 12 -2.65 8.27 14.09
C GLY A 12 -1.64 9.16 13.37
N LYS A 13 -0.69 8.54 12.70
CA LYS A 13 0.36 9.18 11.89
C LYS A 13 0.33 8.64 10.47
N VAL A 14 0.86 9.41 9.55
CA VAL A 14 0.99 9.03 8.14
C VAL A 14 2.46 9.15 7.73
N VAL A 15 2.99 8.14 7.08
CA VAL A 15 4.26 8.22 6.36
C VAL A 15 3.92 8.19 4.87
N SER A 16 4.32 9.22 4.15
CA SER A 16 4.13 9.34 2.70
C SER A 16 5.49 9.28 2.02
N VAL A 17 5.59 8.43 1.00
CA VAL A 17 6.81 8.28 0.19
C VAL A 17 6.49 8.69 -1.22
N ASP A 18 7.35 9.48 -1.81
CA ASP A 18 7.30 9.83 -3.23
C ASP A 18 8.71 10.00 -3.77
N ILE A 19 8.89 9.79 -5.07
CA ILE A 19 10.18 10.02 -5.75
C ILE A 19 10.55 11.50 -5.75
N GLU A 20 9.55 12.37 -5.73
CA GLU A 20 9.69 13.82 -5.69
C GLU A 20 8.69 14.44 -4.72
N LYS A 21 9.07 15.51 -4.05
CA LYS A 21 8.15 16.33 -3.27
C LYS A 21 7.58 17.45 -4.12
N LEU A 22 6.39 17.23 -4.67
CA LEU A 22 5.73 18.16 -5.61
C LEU A 22 4.90 19.27 -4.92
N HIS A 23 4.97 19.38 -3.59
CA HIS A 23 4.17 20.35 -2.83
C HIS A 23 4.87 20.80 -1.56
N ASP A 24 4.47 21.96 -1.04
CA ASP A 24 4.95 22.51 0.23
C ASP A 24 4.01 22.24 1.42
N LEU A 25 3.05 21.32 1.25
CA LEU A 25 2.14 20.94 2.32
C LEU A 25 2.91 20.32 3.48
N SER A 26 2.60 20.78 4.68
CA SER A 26 3.09 20.16 5.90
C SER A 26 1.93 19.91 6.85
N HIS A 27 2.03 18.83 7.60
CA HIS A 27 1.03 18.48 8.61
C HIS A 27 1.76 17.78 9.77
N PRO A 28 1.47 18.09 11.05
CA PRO A 28 2.20 17.52 12.18
C PRO A 28 2.14 15.99 12.29
N ARG A 29 1.13 15.37 11.68
CA ARG A 29 0.95 13.91 11.64
C ARG A 29 1.58 13.25 10.42
N VAL A 30 2.13 14.01 9.47
CA VAL A 30 2.65 13.45 8.21
C VAL A 30 4.16 13.60 8.15
N THR A 31 4.83 12.48 7.95
CA THR A 31 6.25 12.44 7.59
C THR A 31 6.37 12.19 6.09
N TYR A 32 7.00 13.09 5.38
CA TYR A 32 7.28 12.94 3.94
C TYR A 32 8.71 12.43 3.77
N LEU A 33 8.85 11.29 3.10
CA LEU A 33 10.13 10.73 2.67
C LEU A 33 10.24 10.88 1.15
N VAL A 34 11.41 11.32 0.69
CA VAL A 34 11.68 11.49 -0.75
C VAL A 34 12.66 10.42 -1.19
N GLY A 35 12.24 9.61 -2.15
CA GLY A 35 13.03 8.53 -2.70
C GLY A 35 12.17 7.43 -3.28
N SER A 36 12.79 6.43 -3.91
CA SER A 36 12.06 5.28 -4.44
C SER A 36 11.54 4.40 -3.32
N SER A 37 10.24 4.13 -3.34
CA SER A 37 9.59 3.17 -2.41
C SER A 37 10.16 1.76 -2.53
N ALA A 38 10.68 1.38 -3.70
CA ALA A 38 11.36 0.10 -3.91
C ALA A 38 12.82 0.08 -3.39
N SER A 39 13.32 1.16 -2.78
CA SER A 39 14.68 1.20 -2.22
C SER A 39 14.74 0.69 -0.79
N GLU A 40 15.82 -0.02 -0.46
CA GLU A 40 16.06 -0.50 0.90
C GLU A 40 16.32 0.65 1.89
N GLU A 41 16.85 1.77 1.41
CA GLU A 41 17.07 2.95 2.23
C GLU A 41 15.75 3.50 2.78
N ILE A 42 14.75 3.70 1.92
CA ILE A 42 13.40 4.16 2.32
C ILE A 42 12.71 3.09 3.18
N ALA A 43 12.76 1.83 2.75
CA ALA A 43 12.13 0.73 3.48
C ALA A 43 12.68 0.57 4.91
N SER A 44 13.98 0.76 5.10
CA SER A 44 14.61 0.72 6.43
C SER A 44 14.08 1.81 7.36
N GLN A 45 13.87 3.03 6.83
CA GLN A 45 13.30 4.13 7.62
C GLN A 45 11.86 3.83 8.02
N ILE A 46 11.05 3.32 7.07
CA ILE A 46 9.64 2.99 7.31
C ILE A 46 9.51 1.84 8.32
N ARG A 47 10.36 0.80 8.23
CA ARG A 47 10.37 -0.30 9.22
C ARG A 47 10.62 0.20 10.64
N LYS A 48 11.52 1.17 10.83
CA LYS A 48 11.74 1.78 12.15
C LYS A 48 10.49 2.50 12.65
N MET A 49 9.88 3.33 11.79
CA MET A 49 8.66 4.06 12.14
C MET A 49 7.49 3.10 12.46
N ALA A 50 7.34 2.03 11.69
CA ALA A 50 6.31 1.02 11.91
C ALA A 50 6.54 0.26 13.23
N ALA A 51 7.79 -0.04 13.59
CA ALA A 51 8.13 -0.70 14.85
C ALA A 51 7.87 0.19 16.09
N GLU A 52 7.89 1.52 15.92
CA GLU A 52 7.59 2.50 16.97
C GLU A 52 6.08 2.81 17.07
N ALA A 53 5.26 2.27 16.17
CA ALA A 53 3.81 2.51 16.17
C ALA A 53 3.13 1.80 17.35
N ASN A 54 2.31 2.53 18.11
CA ASN A 54 1.54 2.00 19.23
C ASN A 54 0.16 1.46 18.83
N GLY A 55 -0.17 1.46 17.54
CA GLY A 55 -1.47 1.06 17.00
C GLY A 55 -1.33 0.25 15.71
N PRO A 56 -2.46 -0.08 15.07
CA PRO A 56 -2.46 -0.85 13.84
C PRO A 56 -1.76 -0.08 12.71
N VAL A 57 -0.94 -0.80 11.96
CA VAL A 57 -0.29 -0.32 10.74
C VAL A 57 -1.11 -0.80 9.54
N LEU A 58 -1.48 0.14 8.69
CA LEU A 58 -2.09 -0.07 7.38
C LEU A 58 -1.09 0.38 6.32
N VAL A 59 -0.92 -0.42 5.29
CA VAL A 59 -0.05 -0.12 4.15
C VAL A 59 -0.90 0.19 2.92
N ILE A 60 -0.50 1.18 2.14
CA ILE A 60 -1.11 1.51 0.84
C ILE A 60 0.02 1.60 -0.18
N LEU A 61 -0.08 0.80 -1.24
CA LEU A 61 0.84 0.79 -2.36
C LEU A 61 0.17 1.44 -3.57
N ASP A 62 0.66 2.62 -3.94
CA ASP A 62 0.08 3.49 -4.98
C ASP A 62 1.19 4.31 -5.66
N SER A 63 2.22 3.63 -6.15
CA SER A 63 3.40 4.26 -6.72
C SER A 63 3.54 3.99 -8.24
N ASP A 64 4.58 3.33 -8.66
CA ASP A 64 4.74 2.84 -10.03
C ASP A 64 3.90 1.56 -10.22
N HIS A 65 3.08 1.53 -11.26
CA HIS A 65 2.14 0.44 -11.51
C HIS A 65 2.73 -0.69 -12.38
N SER A 66 4.05 -0.84 -12.42
CA SER A 66 4.70 -2.01 -13.02
C SER A 66 4.69 -3.20 -12.06
N GLU A 67 4.53 -4.41 -12.60
CA GLU A 67 4.57 -5.64 -11.78
C GLU A 67 5.84 -5.73 -10.94
N GLU A 68 7.01 -5.43 -11.54
CA GLU A 68 8.30 -5.54 -10.87
C GLU A 68 8.40 -4.61 -9.66
N HIS A 69 7.93 -3.35 -9.81
CA HIS A 69 7.97 -2.37 -8.73
C HIS A 69 7.01 -2.75 -7.60
N VAL A 70 5.76 -3.06 -7.94
CA VAL A 70 4.74 -3.46 -6.93
C VAL A 70 5.12 -4.76 -6.23
N ALA A 71 5.70 -5.73 -6.93
CA ALA A 71 6.20 -6.94 -6.29
C ALA A 71 7.29 -6.62 -5.25
N LYS A 72 8.21 -5.71 -5.57
CA LYS A 72 9.22 -5.24 -4.63
C LYS A 72 8.62 -4.54 -3.42
N GLU A 73 7.65 -3.66 -3.63
CA GLU A 73 6.94 -2.99 -2.53
C GLU A 73 6.19 -3.98 -1.63
N LEU A 74 5.51 -4.97 -2.21
CA LEU A 74 4.84 -6.02 -1.45
C LEU A 74 5.80 -6.73 -0.51
N GLU A 75 6.97 -7.15 -0.99
CA GLU A 75 8.00 -7.78 -0.17
C GLU A 75 8.52 -6.87 0.96
N LEU A 76 8.67 -5.58 0.70
CA LEU A 76 9.23 -4.63 1.65
C LEU A 76 8.21 -4.18 2.71
N TYR A 77 6.94 -4.01 2.34
CA TYR A 77 5.96 -3.29 3.16
C TYR A 77 4.77 -4.12 3.63
N ALA A 78 4.31 -5.12 2.87
CA ALA A 78 3.20 -5.94 3.31
C ALA A 78 3.47 -6.60 4.68
N PRO A 79 4.70 -7.08 5.01
CA PRO A 79 5.03 -7.61 6.33
C PRO A 79 4.89 -6.60 7.49
N LEU A 80 4.82 -5.30 7.21
CA LEU A 80 4.62 -4.26 8.24
C LEU A 80 3.16 -4.12 8.67
N THR A 81 2.24 -4.61 7.85
CA THR A 81 0.80 -4.59 8.16
C THR A 81 0.54 -5.35 9.45
N THR A 82 -0.16 -4.76 10.40
CA THR A 82 -0.53 -5.45 11.65
C THR A 82 -1.57 -6.54 11.37
N VAL A 83 -1.50 -7.66 12.10
CA VAL A 83 -2.54 -8.71 12.03
C VAL A 83 -3.91 -8.11 12.28
N GLY A 84 -4.87 -8.41 11.40
CA GLY A 84 -6.21 -7.82 11.39
C GLY A 84 -6.33 -6.49 10.63
N SER A 85 -5.20 -5.86 10.24
CA SER A 85 -5.16 -4.67 9.38
C SER A 85 -4.98 -5.06 7.90
N TYR A 86 -4.79 -4.06 7.04
CA TYR A 86 -4.80 -4.23 5.58
C TYR A 86 -3.52 -3.72 4.93
N CYS A 87 -3.08 -4.44 3.89
CA CYS A 87 -2.24 -3.92 2.83
C CYS A 87 -3.12 -3.69 1.61
N LEU A 88 -3.25 -2.43 1.17
CA LEU A 88 -4.03 -2.07 -0.01
C LEU A 88 -3.09 -1.90 -1.20
N VAL A 89 -3.30 -2.70 -2.23
CA VAL A 89 -2.62 -2.56 -3.53
C VAL A 89 -3.57 -1.85 -4.49
N GLN A 90 -3.20 -0.65 -4.91
CA GLN A 90 -4.05 0.17 -5.77
C GLN A 90 -3.88 -0.18 -7.26
N ASP A 91 -4.82 0.28 -8.04
CA ASP A 91 -4.84 0.31 -9.51
C ASP A 91 -4.61 -1.03 -10.23
N GLY A 92 -4.91 -2.16 -9.58
CA GLY A 92 -4.94 -3.48 -10.21
C GLY A 92 -5.83 -3.57 -11.45
N ILE A 93 -6.82 -2.67 -11.59
CA ILE A 93 -7.69 -2.57 -12.76
C ILE A 93 -6.92 -2.32 -14.06
N ILE A 94 -5.73 -1.73 -13.99
CA ILE A 94 -4.84 -1.47 -15.13
C ILE A 94 -4.51 -2.77 -15.88
N ASP A 95 -4.36 -3.89 -15.16
CA ASP A 95 -4.07 -5.19 -15.76
C ASP A 95 -5.26 -5.75 -16.55
N GLU A 96 -6.49 -5.40 -16.18
CA GLU A 96 -7.71 -5.89 -16.79
C GLU A 96 -8.20 -5.04 -17.97
N LEU A 97 -7.86 -3.76 -17.98
CA LEU A 97 -8.27 -2.83 -19.01
C LEU A 97 -7.30 -2.84 -20.19
N PHE A 98 -7.77 -3.33 -21.34
CA PHE A 98 -6.98 -3.43 -22.58
C PHE A 98 -6.26 -2.13 -22.96
N MET A 99 -6.89 -0.97 -22.76
CA MET A 99 -6.33 0.34 -23.12
C MET A 99 -5.12 0.73 -22.25
N PHE A 100 -5.05 0.23 -21.01
CA PHE A 100 -3.94 0.52 -20.10
C PHE A 100 -2.87 -0.56 -20.12
N ARG A 101 -3.27 -1.80 -20.38
CA ARG A 101 -2.41 -2.99 -20.28
C ARG A 101 -1.16 -2.91 -21.18
N LYS A 102 -1.25 -2.36 -22.37
CA LYS A 102 -0.12 -2.25 -23.34
C LYS A 102 0.81 -3.49 -23.40
N GLY A 103 0.27 -4.67 -23.05
CA GLY A 103 1.00 -5.93 -22.95
C GLY A 103 1.95 -6.06 -21.74
N ARG A 104 1.88 -5.18 -20.77
CA ARG A 104 2.73 -5.23 -19.55
C ARG A 104 1.90 -5.65 -18.35
N PRO A 105 2.38 -6.61 -17.54
CA PRO A 105 1.75 -6.92 -16.26
C PRO A 105 1.94 -5.76 -15.27
N GLY A 106 0.98 -5.60 -14.38
CA GLY A 106 0.95 -4.50 -13.42
C GLY A 106 0.65 -4.97 -11.99
N PRO A 107 -0.05 -4.12 -11.18
CA PRO A 107 -0.25 -4.37 -9.75
C PRO A 107 -1.01 -5.66 -9.43
N LEU A 108 -2.03 -6.02 -10.23
CA LEU A 108 -2.81 -7.24 -9.99
C LEU A 108 -1.97 -8.49 -10.21
N SER A 109 -1.13 -8.50 -11.24
CA SER A 109 -0.22 -9.61 -11.51
C SER A 109 0.80 -9.79 -10.37
N ALA A 110 1.36 -8.69 -9.86
CA ALA A 110 2.28 -8.71 -8.72
C ALA A 110 1.60 -9.28 -7.46
N LEU A 111 0.40 -8.80 -7.16
CA LEU A 111 -0.40 -9.22 -6.02
C LEU A 111 -0.75 -10.71 -6.07
N GLU A 112 -1.19 -11.23 -7.21
CA GLU A 112 -1.52 -12.65 -7.36
C GLU A 112 -0.32 -13.56 -7.15
N LYS A 113 0.85 -13.16 -7.66
CA LYS A 113 2.11 -13.89 -7.43
C LYS A 113 2.54 -13.85 -5.96
N TYR A 114 2.40 -12.70 -5.32
CA TYR A 114 2.71 -12.53 -3.90
C TYR A 114 1.86 -13.45 -3.04
N LEU A 115 0.54 -13.45 -3.23
CA LEU A 115 -0.39 -14.27 -2.45
C LEU A 115 -0.16 -15.78 -2.58
N ALA A 116 0.39 -16.25 -3.71
CA ALA A 116 0.72 -17.66 -3.89
C ALA A 116 1.76 -18.18 -2.89
N HIS A 117 2.55 -17.27 -2.29
CA HIS A 117 3.62 -17.61 -1.35
C HIS A 117 3.42 -17.03 0.06
N HIS A 118 2.38 -16.22 0.28
CA HIS A 118 2.11 -15.48 1.51
C HIS A 118 0.73 -15.82 2.10
N PRO A 119 0.57 -17.02 2.70
CA PRO A 119 -0.71 -17.48 3.27
C PRO A 119 -1.12 -16.74 4.55
N GLU A 120 -0.31 -15.79 5.02
CA GLU A 120 -0.65 -14.87 6.10
C GLU A 120 -1.56 -13.73 5.66
N PHE A 121 -1.83 -13.60 4.35
CA PHE A 121 -2.76 -12.64 3.78
C PHE A 121 -3.92 -13.34 3.09
N GLU A 122 -5.09 -12.73 3.16
CA GLU A 122 -6.28 -13.12 2.41
C GLU A 122 -6.90 -11.91 1.72
N ILE A 123 -7.58 -12.14 0.58
CA ILE A 123 -8.33 -11.09 -0.09
C ILE A 123 -9.64 -10.86 0.67
N ASP A 124 -9.88 -9.61 1.08
CA ASP A 124 -11.19 -9.20 1.60
C ASP A 124 -12.12 -8.87 0.42
N HIS A 125 -12.82 -9.89 -0.08
CA HIS A 125 -13.72 -9.77 -1.22
C HIS A 125 -14.85 -8.78 -0.95
N GLU A 126 -15.39 -8.72 0.26
CA GLU A 126 -16.46 -7.79 0.62
C GLU A 126 -16.01 -6.33 0.43
N ARG A 127 -14.77 -6.01 0.82
CA ARG A 127 -14.20 -4.67 0.60
C ARG A 127 -13.90 -4.40 -0.86
N CYS A 128 -13.40 -5.37 -1.59
CA CYS A 128 -13.10 -5.22 -3.02
C CYS A 128 -14.38 -4.98 -3.84
N GLU A 129 -15.48 -5.63 -3.48
CA GLU A 129 -16.72 -5.70 -4.29
C GLU A 129 -17.84 -4.78 -3.76
N ARG A 130 -17.64 -4.07 -2.64
CA ARG A 130 -18.69 -3.23 -2.03
C ARG A 130 -19.19 -2.08 -2.90
N PHE A 131 -18.44 -1.70 -3.91
CA PHE A 131 -18.84 -0.76 -4.95
C PHE A 131 -18.95 -1.51 -6.28
N LEU A 132 -19.85 -1.05 -7.14
CA LEU A 132 -20.08 -1.66 -8.46
C LEU A 132 -18.80 -1.63 -9.34
N ILE A 133 -17.96 -0.64 -9.15
CA ILE A 133 -16.66 -0.47 -9.85
C ILE A 133 -15.58 -0.24 -8.80
N THR A 134 -14.46 -0.92 -8.95
CA THR A 134 -13.26 -0.71 -8.13
C THR A 134 -12.04 -0.48 -9.01
N HIS A 135 -11.11 0.37 -8.55
CA HIS A 135 -9.79 0.54 -9.17
C HIS A 135 -8.79 -0.53 -8.73
N HIS A 136 -9.07 -1.21 -7.62
CA HIS A 136 -8.17 -2.18 -7.01
C HIS A 136 -8.85 -3.54 -6.81
N PRO A 137 -9.17 -4.25 -7.93
CA PRO A 137 -9.70 -5.61 -7.85
C PRO A 137 -8.71 -6.49 -7.06
N LYS A 138 -9.25 -7.28 -6.12
CA LYS A 138 -8.46 -8.10 -5.17
C LYS A 138 -7.47 -7.31 -4.29
N GLY A 139 -7.39 -5.99 -4.39
CA GLY A 139 -6.33 -5.18 -3.78
C GLY A 139 -6.42 -5.03 -2.25
N TRP A 140 -7.54 -5.37 -1.62
CA TRP A 140 -7.68 -5.33 -0.15
C TRP A 140 -7.16 -6.63 0.47
N LEU A 141 -5.87 -6.64 0.83
CA LEU A 141 -5.22 -7.77 1.50
C LEU A 141 -5.32 -7.61 3.01
N LYS A 142 -6.09 -8.46 3.67
CA LYS A 142 -6.16 -8.52 5.12
C LYS A 142 -5.06 -9.43 5.65
N ARG A 143 -4.26 -8.96 6.61
CA ARG A 143 -3.32 -9.82 7.31
C ARG A 143 -4.03 -10.62 8.39
N ILE A 144 -3.94 -11.95 8.31
CA ILE A 144 -4.64 -12.90 9.19
C ILE A 144 -3.71 -13.62 10.18
N LYS A 145 -2.39 -13.53 9.96
CA LYS A 145 -1.35 -14.15 10.82
C LYS A 145 -0.14 -13.24 11.00
#